data_c1ab7e1742943804a20a8605833a3bbd
#
_entry.id   c1ab7e1742943804a20a8605833a3bbd
#
_cell.length_a   1.000
_cell.length_b   1.000
_cell.length_c   1.000
_cell.angle_alpha   90.00
_cell.angle_beta   90.00
_cell.angle_gamma   90.00
#
_symmetry.space_group_name_H-M   'P 1'
#
loop_
_entity.id
_entity.type
_entity.pdbx_description
1 polymer ?
#
loop_
_entity_poly.entity_id
_entity_poly.type
_entity_poly.pdbx_seq_one_letter_code
_entity_poly.pdbx_strand_id
1 'polypeptide(L)'
;MQNVLSNNADIGFCGPEQVIYIYNQGREDYPVLFAQLTQKDGSFLVGRNGEENFTWEQLKGKKLIGGRPGGVPEMALEYVMNNHGIIPGKDVEMVTNIDFTATAGAFKAGSGEYVALFEPTASMLEKEGSGKIVASIGNDSGKLAYTCFFSTKSYMDKNPETIEKFTRAIYKGQQWFQSHSTEEVADSIISFFPGTDRDIMIKVIDNYKEIDALASDPTLNEEDLTKLMDVIQSYDASLIPSRPEYKTIVNNSFAEKIVNEK
;
A
#
# COMPACT_ATOMS: atom_id res chain seq x y z
N MET A 1 -12.20 6.94 4.01
CA MET A 1 -13.03 7.63 3.00
C MET A 1 -14.34 8.16 3.59
N GLN A 2 -15.28 7.34 4.06
CA GLN A 2 -16.62 7.79 4.49
C GLN A 2 -16.63 8.91 5.54
N ASN A 3 -15.75 8.86 6.53
CA ASN A 3 -15.67 9.89 7.57
C ASN A 3 -15.31 11.28 6.98
N VAL A 4 -14.46 11.33 5.96
CA VAL A 4 -14.13 12.60 5.30
C VAL A 4 -15.30 13.10 4.45
N LEU A 5 -15.94 12.19 3.70
CA LEU A 5 -17.10 12.55 2.86
C LEU A 5 -18.33 12.96 3.65
N SER A 6 -18.45 12.57 4.92
CA SER A 6 -19.52 12.95 5.84
C SER A 6 -19.14 14.08 6.81
N ASN A 7 -17.98 14.71 6.62
CA ASN A 7 -17.43 15.78 7.47
C ASN A 7 -17.21 15.37 8.95
N ASN A 8 -16.98 14.07 9.21
CA ASN A 8 -16.59 13.56 10.53
C ASN A 8 -15.06 13.51 10.71
N ALA A 9 -14.31 13.74 9.64
CA ALA A 9 -12.87 13.92 9.62
C ALA A 9 -12.50 14.88 8.48
N ASP A 10 -11.46 15.66 8.68
CA ASP A 10 -11.00 16.65 7.72
C ASP A 10 -9.99 16.10 6.71
N ILE A 11 -9.14 15.18 7.19
CA ILE A 11 -8.08 14.54 6.41
C ILE A 11 -8.24 13.02 6.53
N GLY A 12 -8.10 12.33 5.41
CA GLY A 12 -8.11 10.88 5.34
C GLY A 12 -6.79 10.33 4.81
N PHE A 13 -6.57 9.04 5.04
CA PHE A 13 -5.43 8.27 4.56
C PHE A 13 -5.92 6.97 3.95
N CYS A 14 -5.61 6.73 2.67
CA CYS A 14 -6.03 5.52 1.97
C CYS A 14 -5.23 5.30 0.68
N GLY A 15 -5.51 4.19 0.01
CA GLY A 15 -5.06 3.99 -1.36
C GLY A 15 -5.76 4.97 -2.31
N PRO A 16 -5.04 5.55 -3.29
CA PRO A 16 -5.58 6.52 -4.25
C PRO A 16 -6.74 5.98 -5.10
N GLU A 17 -6.87 4.66 -5.26
CA GLU A 17 -8.00 4.03 -5.96
C GLU A 17 -9.35 4.47 -5.37
N GLN A 18 -9.41 4.69 -4.06
CA GLN A 18 -10.65 5.15 -3.41
C GLN A 18 -11.07 6.54 -3.87
N VAL A 19 -10.07 7.42 -4.12
CA VAL A 19 -10.33 8.76 -4.68
C VAL A 19 -10.84 8.65 -6.11
N ILE A 20 -10.21 7.79 -6.92
CA ILE A 20 -10.62 7.54 -8.31
C ILE A 20 -12.05 6.99 -8.36
N TYR A 21 -12.39 6.01 -7.49
CA TYR A 21 -13.73 5.43 -7.43
C TYR A 21 -14.80 6.47 -7.07
N ILE A 22 -14.55 7.32 -6.07
CA ILE A 22 -15.48 8.38 -5.65
C ILE A 22 -15.63 9.44 -6.74
N TYR A 23 -14.55 9.82 -7.41
CA TYR A 23 -14.61 10.76 -8.53
C TYR A 23 -15.51 10.23 -9.66
N ASN A 24 -15.35 8.95 -10.03
CA ASN A 24 -16.18 8.31 -11.06
C ASN A 24 -17.66 8.17 -10.68
N GLN A 25 -18.03 8.31 -9.39
CA GLN A 25 -19.42 8.38 -8.94
C GLN A 25 -20.07 9.75 -9.20
N GLY A 26 -19.32 10.73 -9.72
CA GLY A 26 -19.86 12.06 -10.10
C GLY A 26 -20.17 12.97 -8.91
N ARG A 27 -19.51 12.77 -7.77
CA ARG A 27 -19.71 13.63 -6.59
C ARG A 27 -19.12 15.02 -6.84
N GLU A 28 -19.90 16.10 -6.56
CA GLU A 28 -19.46 17.49 -6.76
C GLU A 28 -18.28 17.87 -5.86
N ASP A 29 -18.35 17.57 -4.54
CA ASP A 29 -17.24 17.77 -3.59
C ASP A 29 -16.51 16.44 -3.42
N TYR A 30 -15.66 16.12 -4.39
CA TYR A 30 -14.88 14.90 -4.42
C TYR A 30 -13.59 15.03 -3.62
N PRO A 31 -13.02 13.90 -3.16
CA PRO A 31 -11.72 13.89 -2.47
C PRO A 31 -10.58 14.18 -3.45
N VAL A 32 -9.57 14.89 -2.96
CA VAL A 32 -8.34 15.24 -3.70
C VAL A 32 -7.13 14.80 -2.89
N LEU A 33 -6.19 14.13 -3.53
CA LEU A 33 -4.92 13.71 -2.96
C LEU A 33 -3.99 14.92 -2.83
N PHE A 34 -3.25 15.03 -1.71
CA PHE A 34 -2.35 16.16 -1.51
C PHE A 34 -0.98 15.82 -0.94
N ALA A 35 -0.80 14.60 -0.44
CA ALA A 35 0.50 14.12 0.04
C ALA A 35 0.61 12.60 -0.08
N GLN A 36 1.71 12.12 -0.65
CA GLN A 36 2.04 10.70 -0.74
C GLN A 36 2.85 10.25 0.48
N LEU A 37 2.59 9.04 0.98
CA LEU A 37 3.41 8.42 2.02
C LEU A 37 4.18 7.21 1.51
N THR A 38 3.52 6.29 0.81
CA THR A 38 4.16 5.08 0.26
C THR A 38 4.06 5.06 -1.25
N GLN A 39 5.12 4.52 -1.89
CA GLN A 39 5.29 4.50 -3.34
C GLN A 39 5.40 3.10 -3.93
N LYS A 40 5.21 2.07 -3.10
CA LYS A 40 5.16 0.66 -3.50
C LYS A 40 4.17 -0.10 -2.61
N ASP A 41 3.72 -1.24 -3.08
CA ASP A 41 3.01 -2.21 -2.25
C ASP A 41 3.90 -2.64 -1.09
N GLY A 42 3.36 -2.64 0.13
CA GLY A 42 4.09 -3.03 1.34
C GLY A 42 3.88 -4.49 1.75
N SER A 43 3.24 -5.30 0.92
CA SER A 43 2.99 -6.69 1.25
C SER A 43 4.08 -7.62 0.72
N PHE A 44 4.20 -8.75 1.41
CA PHE A 44 5.14 -9.82 1.12
C PHE A 44 4.37 -11.12 0.89
N LEU A 45 4.86 -11.91 -0.05
CA LEU A 45 4.39 -13.28 -0.24
C LEU A 45 5.11 -14.18 0.76
N VAL A 46 4.33 -14.89 1.56
CA VAL A 46 4.84 -15.87 2.52
C VAL A 46 4.47 -17.27 2.05
N GLY A 47 5.47 -18.11 1.85
CA GLY A 47 5.33 -19.53 1.49
C GLY A 47 5.48 -20.45 2.69
N ARG A 48 4.67 -21.50 2.75
CA ARG A 48 4.67 -22.46 3.87
C ARG A 48 5.94 -23.27 3.95
N ASN A 49 6.49 -23.68 2.82
CA ASN A 49 7.63 -24.59 2.76
C ASN A 49 9.00 -23.89 2.63
N GLY A 50 9.02 -22.55 2.55
CA GLY A 50 10.25 -21.76 2.56
C GLY A 50 11.20 -22.08 1.42
N GLU A 51 10.77 -21.91 0.17
CA GLU A 51 11.59 -22.17 -1.01
C GLU A 51 12.76 -21.19 -1.09
N GLU A 52 14.00 -21.70 -1.08
CA GLU A 52 15.21 -20.87 -1.11
C GLU A 52 15.41 -20.10 -2.41
N ASN A 53 14.80 -20.58 -3.51
CA ASN A 53 14.86 -19.95 -4.84
C ASN A 53 13.46 -19.86 -5.40
N PHE A 54 12.61 -19.05 -4.75
CA PHE A 54 11.23 -18.86 -5.20
C PHE A 54 11.20 -18.22 -6.59
N THR A 55 10.33 -18.77 -7.45
CA THR A 55 9.89 -18.15 -8.70
C THR A 55 8.37 -18.11 -8.73
N TRP A 56 7.81 -17.10 -9.36
CA TRP A 56 6.36 -16.92 -9.41
C TRP A 56 5.63 -18.11 -10.03
N GLU A 57 6.27 -18.82 -10.98
CA GLU A 57 5.73 -20.04 -11.61
C GLU A 57 5.39 -21.16 -10.62
N GLN A 58 6.01 -21.16 -9.45
CA GLN A 58 5.73 -22.14 -8.39
C GLN A 58 4.35 -21.99 -7.76
N LEU A 59 3.67 -20.85 -8.00
CA LEU A 59 2.28 -20.66 -7.60
C LEU A 59 1.29 -21.50 -8.42
N LYS A 60 1.67 -22.00 -9.62
CA LYS A 60 0.75 -22.78 -10.47
C LYS A 60 0.29 -24.05 -9.76
N GLY A 61 -1.03 -24.23 -9.72
CA GLY A 61 -1.68 -25.35 -9.03
C GLY A 61 -1.73 -25.20 -7.49
N LYS A 62 -1.33 -24.06 -6.95
CA LYS A 62 -1.34 -23.78 -5.51
C LYS A 62 -2.55 -22.94 -5.10
N LYS A 63 -2.79 -22.92 -3.80
CA LYS A 63 -3.78 -22.07 -3.16
C LYS A 63 -3.08 -20.89 -2.46
N LEU A 64 -3.48 -19.68 -2.83
CA LEU A 64 -2.94 -18.42 -2.35
C LEU A 64 -4.01 -17.61 -1.62
N ILE A 65 -3.75 -17.24 -0.38
CA ILE A 65 -4.59 -16.31 0.36
C ILE A 65 -4.16 -14.89 -0.03
N GLY A 66 -5.02 -14.21 -0.80
CA GLY A 66 -4.83 -12.85 -1.25
C GLY A 66 -5.45 -11.80 -0.36
N GLY A 67 -5.57 -10.60 -0.88
CA GLY A 67 -6.19 -9.46 -0.24
C GLY A 67 -7.70 -9.35 -0.50
N ARG A 68 -8.25 -8.19 -0.14
CA ARG A 68 -9.66 -7.88 -0.42
C ARG A 68 -9.84 -7.56 -1.91
N PRO A 69 -10.82 -8.17 -2.61
CA PRO A 69 -11.12 -7.84 -3.99
C PRO A 69 -11.34 -6.33 -4.21
N GLY A 70 -10.71 -5.77 -5.25
CA GLY A 70 -10.80 -4.35 -5.59
C GLY A 70 -10.01 -3.40 -4.69
N GLY A 71 -9.19 -3.92 -3.79
CA GLY A 71 -8.17 -3.17 -3.07
C GLY A 71 -6.81 -3.25 -3.75
N VAL A 72 -5.98 -2.21 -3.64
CA VAL A 72 -4.65 -2.16 -4.31
C VAL A 72 -3.78 -3.37 -3.98
N PRO A 73 -3.72 -3.90 -2.73
CA PRO A 73 -2.91 -5.07 -2.43
C PRO A 73 -3.25 -6.31 -3.28
N GLU A 74 -4.54 -6.59 -3.47
CA GLU A 74 -4.97 -7.71 -4.32
C GLU A 74 -4.67 -7.43 -5.78
N MET A 75 -4.99 -6.23 -6.26
CA MET A 75 -4.75 -5.84 -7.64
C MET A 75 -3.25 -5.84 -7.99
N ALA A 76 -2.38 -5.42 -7.08
CA ALA A 76 -0.93 -5.45 -7.25
C ALA A 76 -0.40 -6.90 -7.31
N LEU A 77 -0.89 -7.78 -6.43
CA LEU A 77 -0.55 -9.20 -6.44
C LEU A 77 -0.94 -9.87 -7.75
N GLU A 78 -2.18 -9.66 -8.22
CA GLU A 78 -2.64 -10.21 -9.49
C GLU A 78 -1.90 -9.62 -10.69
N TYR A 79 -1.57 -8.32 -10.64
CA TYR A 79 -0.75 -7.66 -11.67
C TYR A 79 0.64 -8.31 -11.78
N VAL A 80 1.29 -8.60 -10.65
CA VAL A 80 2.58 -9.29 -10.63
C VAL A 80 2.44 -10.70 -11.22
N MET A 81 1.45 -11.47 -10.79
CA MET A 81 1.21 -12.81 -11.33
C MET A 81 0.99 -12.79 -12.84
N ASN A 82 0.17 -11.87 -13.34
CA ASN A 82 -0.09 -11.72 -14.77
C ASN A 82 1.20 -11.40 -15.57
N ASN A 83 2.08 -10.54 -15.02
CA ASN A 83 3.37 -10.22 -15.63
C ASN A 83 4.30 -11.44 -15.72
N HIS A 84 4.13 -12.42 -14.83
CA HIS A 84 4.83 -13.71 -14.87
C HIS A 84 4.06 -14.81 -15.62
N GLY A 85 3.01 -14.48 -16.36
CA GLY A 85 2.24 -15.43 -17.15
C GLY A 85 1.42 -16.41 -16.32
N ILE A 86 1.00 -16.00 -15.12
CA ILE A 86 0.17 -16.74 -14.20
C ILE A 86 -1.20 -16.07 -14.13
N ILE A 87 -2.25 -16.79 -14.44
CA ILE A 87 -3.61 -16.27 -14.47
C ILE A 87 -4.29 -16.57 -13.12
N PRO A 88 -4.57 -15.53 -12.28
CA PRO A 88 -5.30 -15.70 -11.03
C PRO A 88 -6.67 -16.36 -11.25
N GLY A 89 -7.07 -17.23 -10.35
CA GLY A 89 -8.32 -17.98 -10.44
C GLY A 89 -8.33 -19.13 -11.46
N LYS A 90 -7.32 -19.21 -12.34
CA LYS A 90 -7.16 -20.32 -13.31
C LYS A 90 -5.92 -21.18 -13.00
N ASP A 91 -4.76 -20.54 -12.94
CA ASP A 91 -3.49 -21.21 -12.68
C ASP A 91 -3.18 -21.30 -11.17
N VAL A 92 -3.79 -20.42 -10.37
CA VAL A 92 -3.67 -20.33 -8.90
C VAL A 92 -5.08 -20.24 -8.31
N GLU A 93 -5.38 -21.03 -7.28
CA GLU A 93 -6.63 -20.88 -6.52
C GLU A 93 -6.51 -19.68 -5.57
N MET A 94 -7.27 -18.61 -5.87
CA MET A 94 -7.28 -17.41 -5.05
C MET A 94 -8.30 -17.49 -3.92
N VAL A 95 -7.88 -17.21 -2.67
CA VAL A 95 -8.75 -17.14 -1.49
C VAL A 95 -8.79 -15.66 -1.05
N THR A 96 -9.86 -14.97 -1.40
CA THR A 96 -10.01 -13.52 -1.18
C THR A 96 -11.18 -13.16 -0.25
N ASN A 97 -11.81 -14.17 0.36
CA ASN A 97 -12.98 -14.02 1.22
C ASN A 97 -12.66 -14.12 2.72
N ILE A 98 -11.40 -13.99 3.10
CA ILE A 98 -10.94 -14.00 4.49
C ILE A 98 -10.70 -12.55 4.93
N ASP A 99 -11.22 -12.18 6.11
CA ASP A 99 -10.96 -10.86 6.68
C ASP A 99 -9.46 -10.64 6.86
N PHE A 100 -8.99 -9.44 6.56
CA PHE A 100 -7.57 -9.07 6.59
C PHE A 100 -6.86 -9.48 7.89
N THR A 101 -7.51 -9.27 9.04
CA THR A 101 -6.98 -9.62 10.36
C THR A 101 -6.93 -11.13 10.63
N ALA A 102 -7.62 -11.94 9.83
CA ALA A 102 -7.70 -13.39 9.98
C ALA A 102 -6.81 -14.17 9.01
N THR A 103 -6.21 -13.51 8.00
CA THR A 103 -5.44 -14.18 6.92
C THR A 103 -4.26 -14.98 7.44
N ALA A 104 -3.47 -14.41 8.37
CA ALA A 104 -2.33 -15.10 8.98
C ALA A 104 -2.76 -16.35 9.79
N GLY A 105 -3.88 -16.23 10.53
CA GLY A 105 -4.47 -17.36 11.27
C GLY A 105 -4.96 -18.47 10.33
N ALA A 106 -5.63 -18.10 9.25
CA ALA A 106 -6.09 -19.04 8.23
C ALA A 106 -4.92 -19.75 7.54
N PHE A 107 -3.85 -19.01 7.22
CA PHE A 107 -2.63 -19.59 6.68
C PHE A 107 -2.01 -20.59 7.69
N LYS A 108 -1.84 -20.23 8.96
CA LYS A 108 -1.34 -21.15 10.00
C LYS A 108 -2.20 -22.40 10.14
N ALA A 109 -3.53 -22.28 9.99
CA ALA A 109 -4.47 -23.39 10.00
C ALA A 109 -4.45 -24.27 8.74
N GLY A 110 -3.66 -23.94 7.72
CA GLY A 110 -3.50 -24.74 6.52
C GLY A 110 -4.39 -24.35 5.33
N SER A 111 -5.01 -23.15 5.36
CA SER A 111 -5.95 -22.72 4.31
C SER A 111 -5.31 -22.41 2.96
N GLY A 112 -3.99 -22.35 2.86
CA GLY A 112 -3.25 -22.11 1.62
C GLY A 112 -1.78 -22.48 1.75
N GLU A 113 -1.10 -22.65 0.61
CA GLU A 113 0.35 -22.84 0.56
C GLU A 113 1.09 -21.50 0.61
N TYR A 114 0.44 -20.44 0.15
CA TYR A 114 0.97 -19.07 0.16
C TYR A 114 -0.05 -18.09 0.73
N VAL A 115 0.45 -16.97 1.25
CA VAL A 115 -0.37 -15.85 1.72
C VAL A 115 0.35 -14.52 1.48
N ALA A 116 -0.40 -13.50 1.05
CA ALA A 116 0.09 -12.12 0.98
C ALA A 116 -0.18 -11.41 2.31
N LEU A 117 0.87 -10.90 2.96
CA LEU A 117 0.80 -10.27 4.29
C LEU A 117 1.64 -9.01 4.34
N PHE A 118 1.16 -8.04 5.12
CA PHE A 118 1.96 -6.88 5.50
C PHE A 118 2.82 -7.17 6.73
N GLU A 119 3.83 -6.34 6.93
CA GLU A 119 4.56 -6.29 8.19
C GLU A 119 3.73 -5.64 9.32
N PRO A 120 3.94 -6.01 10.57
CA PRO A 120 4.92 -6.99 11.10
C PRO A 120 4.49 -8.45 10.97
N THR A 121 3.31 -8.73 10.45
CA THR A 121 2.70 -10.07 10.45
C THR A 121 3.51 -11.08 9.64
N ALA A 122 4.06 -10.66 8.49
CA ALA A 122 4.90 -11.52 7.65
C ALA A 122 6.16 -11.99 8.42
N SER A 123 6.91 -11.05 9.02
CA SER A 123 8.09 -11.37 9.83
C SER A 123 7.77 -12.16 11.11
N MET A 124 6.59 -11.92 11.72
CA MET A 124 6.14 -12.72 12.88
C MET A 124 5.88 -14.18 12.49
N LEU A 125 5.22 -14.44 11.36
CA LEU A 125 5.01 -15.80 10.85
C LEU A 125 6.34 -16.51 10.56
N GLU A 126 7.30 -15.80 10.02
CA GLU A 126 8.64 -16.36 9.75
C GLU A 126 9.38 -16.68 11.04
N LYS A 127 9.33 -15.81 12.04
CA LYS A 127 9.92 -16.06 13.38
C LYS A 127 9.29 -17.27 14.07
N GLU A 128 7.98 -17.46 13.93
CA GLU A 128 7.26 -18.62 14.47
C GLU A 128 7.53 -19.92 13.70
N GLY A 129 8.22 -19.87 12.57
CA GLY A 129 8.47 -21.02 11.70
C GLY A 129 7.20 -21.51 10.97
N SER A 130 6.17 -20.68 10.87
CA SER A 130 4.91 -21.02 10.20
C SER A 130 4.94 -20.80 8.70
N GLY A 131 5.96 -20.09 8.21
CA GLY A 131 6.20 -19.79 6.79
C GLY A 131 7.50 -19.02 6.63
N LYS A 132 7.85 -18.66 5.39
CA LYS A 132 9.01 -17.84 5.04
C LYS A 132 8.61 -16.79 4.02
N ILE A 133 9.08 -15.56 4.18
CA ILE A 133 8.96 -14.54 3.15
C ILE A 133 9.76 -14.99 1.93
N VAL A 134 9.09 -15.12 0.78
CA VAL A 134 9.67 -15.63 -0.48
C VAL A 134 9.75 -14.56 -1.57
N ALA A 135 8.89 -13.53 -1.52
CA ALA A 135 8.92 -12.42 -2.47
C ALA A 135 8.36 -11.13 -1.85
N SER A 136 8.71 -9.98 -2.42
CA SER A 136 8.07 -8.69 -2.16
C SER A 136 7.18 -8.32 -3.33
N ILE A 137 5.87 -8.17 -3.07
CA ILE A 137 4.92 -7.76 -4.09
C ILE A 137 5.25 -6.35 -4.58
N GLY A 138 5.70 -5.46 -3.66
CA GLY A 138 6.09 -4.11 -4.02
C GLY A 138 7.33 -4.00 -4.91
N ASN A 139 8.30 -4.90 -4.76
CA ASN A 139 9.45 -4.94 -5.67
C ASN A 139 9.02 -5.37 -7.08
N ASP A 140 8.20 -6.40 -7.18
CA ASP A 140 7.83 -6.98 -8.47
C ASP A 140 6.75 -6.17 -9.19
N SER A 141 5.85 -5.49 -8.45
CA SER A 141 4.93 -4.54 -9.05
C SER A 141 5.60 -3.21 -9.44
N GLY A 142 6.71 -2.86 -8.79
CA GLY A 142 7.42 -1.58 -8.98
C GLY A 142 6.70 -0.39 -8.34
N LYS A 143 7.19 0.82 -8.64
CA LYS A 143 6.60 2.07 -8.11
C LYS A 143 5.19 2.26 -8.66
N LEU A 144 4.28 2.66 -7.77
CA LEU A 144 2.92 3.11 -8.07
C LEU A 144 2.42 3.98 -6.92
N ALA A 145 1.41 4.82 -7.15
CA ALA A 145 0.76 5.54 -6.07
C ALA A 145 0.08 4.55 -5.13
N TYR A 146 0.55 4.43 -3.87
CA TYR A 146 0.08 3.34 -3.00
C TYR A 146 -0.76 3.82 -1.83
N THR A 147 -0.22 4.62 -0.90
CA THR A 147 -1.03 5.26 0.14
C THR A 147 -0.77 6.75 0.18
N CYS A 148 -1.85 7.52 0.20
CA CYS A 148 -1.82 8.97 0.15
C CYS A 148 -2.79 9.59 1.16
N PHE A 149 -2.47 10.81 1.59
CA PHE A 149 -3.39 11.65 2.32
C PHE A 149 -4.29 12.42 1.34
N PHE A 150 -5.55 12.56 1.73
CA PHE A 150 -6.56 13.25 0.96
C PHE A 150 -7.49 14.08 1.85
N SER A 151 -8.15 15.05 1.25
CA SER A 151 -9.23 15.81 1.86
C SER A 151 -10.28 16.12 0.80
N THR A 152 -11.45 16.66 1.17
CA THR A 152 -12.38 17.18 0.15
C THR A 152 -11.81 18.46 -0.47
N LYS A 153 -12.15 18.70 -1.73
CA LYS A 153 -11.73 19.93 -2.42
C LYS A 153 -12.19 21.17 -1.64
N SER A 154 -13.44 21.18 -1.18
CA SER A 154 -13.98 22.31 -0.42
C SER A 154 -13.27 22.58 0.91
N TYR A 155 -12.82 21.53 1.61
CA TYR A 155 -12.05 21.69 2.84
C TYR A 155 -10.67 22.29 2.56
N MET A 156 -9.97 21.78 1.55
CA MET A 156 -8.64 22.27 1.16
C MET A 156 -8.68 23.76 0.78
N ASP A 157 -9.69 24.17 0.01
CA ASP A 157 -9.87 25.56 -0.42
C ASP A 157 -10.13 26.52 0.78
N LYS A 158 -10.81 26.03 1.83
CA LYS A 158 -11.14 26.81 3.03
C LYS A 158 -10.02 26.80 4.09
N ASN A 159 -9.21 25.75 4.12
CA ASN A 159 -8.21 25.50 5.18
C ASN A 159 -6.81 25.20 4.62
N PRO A 160 -6.28 26.00 3.67
CA PRO A 160 -4.99 25.70 3.03
C PRO A 160 -3.83 25.66 4.01
N GLU A 161 -3.85 26.49 5.06
CA GLU A 161 -2.81 26.47 6.10
C GLU A 161 -2.77 25.16 6.89
N THR A 162 -3.92 24.54 7.14
CA THR A 162 -3.99 23.25 7.85
C THR A 162 -3.38 22.16 7.00
N ILE A 163 -3.73 22.12 5.71
CA ILE A 163 -3.18 21.15 4.75
C ILE A 163 -1.66 21.33 4.62
N GLU A 164 -1.18 22.60 4.52
CA GLU A 164 0.25 22.88 4.43
C GLU A 164 1.00 22.41 5.70
N LYS A 165 0.50 22.74 6.89
CA LYS A 165 1.12 22.31 8.16
C LYS A 165 1.15 20.78 8.29
N PHE A 166 0.06 20.12 7.88
CA PHE A 166 -0.02 18.66 7.88
C PHE A 166 1.00 18.05 6.91
N THR A 167 1.05 18.54 5.67
CA THR A 167 2.00 18.07 4.65
C THR A 167 3.45 18.27 5.11
N ARG A 168 3.75 19.40 5.76
CA ARG A 168 5.06 19.68 6.37
C ARG A 168 5.43 18.67 7.46
N ALA A 169 4.47 18.28 8.29
CA ALA A 169 4.71 17.26 9.32
C ALA A 169 5.00 15.88 8.69
N ILE A 170 4.28 15.50 7.63
CA ILE A 170 4.54 14.28 6.88
C ILE A 170 5.94 14.31 6.26
N TYR A 171 6.32 15.40 5.58
CA TYR A 171 7.65 15.54 4.98
C TYR A 171 8.77 15.45 6.02
N LYS A 172 8.62 16.08 7.18
CA LYS A 172 9.59 15.92 8.28
C LYS A 172 9.73 14.47 8.73
N GLY A 173 8.62 13.74 8.81
CA GLY A 173 8.63 12.30 9.13
C GLY A 173 9.36 11.48 8.07
N GLN A 174 9.10 11.75 6.78
CA GLN A 174 9.79 11.09 5.67
C GLN A 174 11.30 11.36 5.70
N GLN A 175 11.73 12.60 5.87
CA GLN A 175 13.13 12.97 5.99
C GLN A 175 13.81 12.32 7.20
N TRP A 176 13.10 12.27 8.34
CA TRP A 176 13.59 11.62 9.54
C TRP A 176 13.78 10.12 9.33
N PHE A 177 12.79 9.44 8.73
CA PHE A 177 12.88 8.01 8.38
C PHE A 177 14.07 7.69 7.47
N GLN A 178 14.31 8.54 6.46
CA GLN A 178 15.42 8.35 5.51
C GLN A 178 16.80 8.56 6.16
N SER A 179 16.91 9.48 7.13
CA SER A 179 18.19 9.89 7.73
C SER A 179 18.60 9.11 8.98
N HIS A 180 17.70 8.30 9.55
CA HIS A 180 17.97 7.54 10.78
C HIS A 180 18.17 6.06 10.50
N SER A 181 18.93 5.40 11.39
CA SER A 181 19.16 3.95 11.32
C SER A 181 17.86 3.17 11.53
N THR A 182 17.88 1.93 11.12
CA THR A 182 16.74 1.01 11.30
C THR A 182 16.37 0.86 12.78
N GLU A 183 17.39 0.77 13.65
CA GLU A 183 17.21 0.63 15.10
C GLU A 183 16.56 1.88 15.70
N GLU A 184 17.01 3.07 15.30
CA GLU A 184 16.43 4.33 15.77
C GLU A 184 14.95 4.47 15.34
N VAL A 185 14.66 4.09 14.10
CA VAL A 185 13.27 4.07 13.60
C VAL A 185 12.44 3.05 14.39
N ALA A 186 12.94 1.82 14.55
CA ALA A 186 12.25 0.78 15.30
C ALA A 186 11.96 1.23 16.75
N ASP A 187 12.95 1.78 17.44
CA ASP A 187 12.80 2.25 18.82
C ASP A 187 11.77 3.39 18.96
N SER A 188 11.65 4.24 17.94
CA SER A 188 10.69 5.35 17.95
C SER A 188 9.23 4.91 17.79
N ILE A 189 8.98 3.78 17.10
CA ILE A 189 7.61 3.35 16.76
C ILE A 189 7.14 2.09 17.50
N ILE A 190 8.04 1.32 18.14
CA ILE A 190 7.71 0.02 18.75
C ILE A 190 6.54 0.09 19.73
N SER A 191 6.36 1.20 20.43
CA SER A 191 5.27 1.40 21.40
C SER A 191 3.88 1.39 20.75
N PHE A 192 3.79 1.63 19.44
CA PHE A 192 2.53 1.57 18.67
C PHE A 192 2.19 0.16 18.18
N PHE A 193 3.10 -0.81 18.37
CA PHE A 193 2.94 -2.19 17.91
C PHE A 193 3.02 -3.17 19.09
N PRO A 194 1.99 -3.18 19.97
CA PRO A 194 1.99 -4.07 21.12
C PRO A 194 2.04 -5.54 20.68
N GLY A 195 2.92 -6.31 21.32
CA GLY A 195 3.14 -7.72 20.99
C GLY A 195 4.19 -7.97 19.89
N THR A 196 4.80 -6.93 19.32
CA THR A 196 5.93 -7.05 18.40
C THR A 196 7.24 -6.84 19.16
N ASP A 197 8.14 -7.81 19.10
CA ASP A 197 9.48 -7.69 19.70
C ASP A 197 10.33 -6.68 18.92
N ARG A 198 11.32 -6.07 19.62
CA ARG A 198 12.23 -5.09 19.02
C ARG A 198 12.97 -5.64 17.79
N ASP A 199 13.48 -6.88 17.86
CA ASP A 199 14.22 -7.50 16.75
C ASP A 199 13.33 -7.71 15.51
N ILE A 200 12.06 -8.04 15.72
CA ILE A 200 11.06 -8.09 14.63
C ILE A 200 10.83 -6.70 14.06
N MET A 201 10.69 -5.67 14.91
CA MET A 201 10.50 -4.31 14.40
C MET A 201 11.69 -3.81 13.59
N ILE A 202 12.92 -4.11 14.00
CA ILE A 202 14.13 -3.83 13.20
C ILE A 202 14.02 -4.49 11.82
N LYS A 203 13.70 -5.78 11.78
CA LYS A 203 13.53 -6.51 10.51
C LYS A 203 12.43 -5.91 9.62
N VAL A 204 11.32 -5.51 10.21
CA VAL A 204 10.20 -4.83 9.51
C VAL A 204 10.68 -3.55 8.83
N ILE A 205 11.44 -2.73 9.56
CA ILE A 205 11.97 -1.48 9.01
C ILE A 205 13.03 -1.76 7.93
N ASP A 206 13.91 -2.75 8.12
CA ASP A 206 14.86 -3.17 7.09
C ASP A 206 14.14 -3.60 5.81
N ASN A 207 13.14 -4.46 5.92
CA ASN A 207 12.35 -4.90 4.77
C ASN A 207 11.74 -3.72 4.02
N TYR A 208 11.14 -2.74 4.73
CA TYR A 208 10.54 -1.57 4.07
C TYR A 208 11.56 -0.58 3.50
N LYS A 209 12.74 -0.46 4.10
CA LYS A 209 13.86 0.33 3.54
C LYS A 209 14.45 -0.36 2.30
N GLU A 210 14.66 -1.68 2.36
CA GLU A 210 15.21 -2.46 1.25
C GLU A 210 14.35 -2.36 -0.02
N ILE A 211 13.03 -2.45 0.14
CA ILE A 211 12.12 -2.32 -1.00
C ILE A 211 11.80 -0.87 -1.39
N ASP A 212 12.33 0.14 -0.68
CA ASP A 212 12.03 1.56 -0.91
C ASP A 212 10.50 1.84 -0.89
N ALA A 213 9.81 1.30 0.13
CA ALA A 213 8.35 1.36 0.21
C ALA A 213 7.82 2.76 0.51
N LEU A 214 8.55 3.56 1.34
CA LEU A 214 8.17 4.91 1.71
C LEU A 214 8.73 5.92 0.70
N ALA A 215 7.88 6.86 0.27
CA ALA A 215 8.31 7.97 -0.56
C ALA A 215 9.27 8.90 0.23
N SER A 216 10.28 9.43 -0.45
CA SER A 216 11.27 10.35 0.16
C SER A 216 10.70 11.72 0.47
N ASP A 217 9.64 12.11 -0.21
CA ASP A 217 8.91 13.37 -0.05
C ASP A 217 7.41 13.17 -0.35
N PRO A 218 6.54 14.14 0.00
CA PRO A 218 5.10 13.98 -0.13
C PRO A 218 4.55 14.20 -1.55
N THR A 219 5.39 14.44 -2.55
CA THR A 219 4.96 14.69 -3.93
C THR A 219 4.44 13.39 -4.57
N LEU A 220 3.24 13.43 -5.12
CA LEU A 220 2.69 12.33 -5.90
C LEU A 220 3.01 12.50 -7.39
N ASN A 221 3.69 11.53 -8.00
CA ASN A 221 4.03 11.57 -9.42
C ASN A 221 2.86 11.13 -10.30
N GLU A 222 2.72 11.78 -11.46
CA GLU A 222 1.67 11.45 -12.43
C GLU A 222 1.87 10.04 -13.03
N GLU A 223 3.12 9.64 -13.26
CA GLU A 223 3.45 8.30 -13.75
C GLU A 223 3.03 7.20 -12.77
N ASP A 224 3.26 7.42 -11.46
CA ASP A 224 2.90 6.45 -10.42
C ASP A 224 1.37 6.31 -10.29
N LEU A 225 0.61 7.40 -10.45
CA LEU A 225 -0.86 7.37 -10.47
C LEU A 225 -1.39 6.71 -11.74
N THR A 226 -0.76 6.98 -12.88
CA THR A 226 -1.10 6.34 -14.17
C THR A 226 -0.89 4.84 -14.08
N LYS A 227 0.24 4.41 -13.52
CA LYS A 227 0.50 2.98 -13.28
C LYS A 227 -0.52 2.34 -12.36
N LEU A 228 -0.94 3.02 -11.29
CA LEU A 228 -2.04 2.51 -10.46
C LEU A 228 -3.31 2.30 -11.28
N MET A 229 -3.67 3.24 -12.15
CA MET A 229 -4.84 3.08 -13.02
C MET A 229 -4.66 1.92 -14.02
N ASP A 230 -3.45 1.66 -14.52
CA ASP A 230 -3.14 0.48 -15.34
C ASP A 230 -3.36 -0.83 -14.54
N VAL A 231 -2.88 -0.87 -13.30
CA VAL A 231 -3.08 -2.01 -12.39
C VAL A 231 -4.57 -2.25 -12.13
N ILE A 232 -5.33 -1.21 -11.83
CA ILE A 232 -6.79 -1.33 -11.60
C ILE A 232 -7.49 -1.87 -12.86
N GLN A 233 -7.19 -1.33 -14.04
CA GLN A 233 -7.83 -1.76 -15.29
C GLN A 233 -7.38 -3.15 -15.75
N SER A 234 -6.18 -3.57 -15.39
CA SER A 234 -5.70 -4.93 -15.60
C SER A 234 -6.48 -5.95 -14.75
N TYR A 235 -6.90 -5.54 -13.55
CA TYR A 235 -7.71 -6.35 -12.66
C TYR A 235 -9.18 -6.38 -13.12
N ASP A 236 -9.82 -5.21 -13.22
CA ASP A 236 -11.19 -5.05 -13.72
C ASP A 236 -11.39 -3.62 -14.25
N ALA A 237 -11.45 -3.47 -15.57
CA ALA A 237 -11.64 -2.18 -16.22
C ALA A 237 -12.96 -1.48 -15.84
N SER A 238 -13.96 -2.21 -15.35
CA SER A 238 -15.24 -1.63 -14.94
C SER A 238 -15.16 -0.81 -13.65
N LEU A 239 -14.11 -1.02 -12.83
CA LEU A 239 -13.90 -0.27 -11.58
C LEU A 239 -13.60 1.21 -11.83
N ILE A 240 -12.94 1.53 -12.94
CA ILE A 240 -12.65 2.90 -13.38
C ILE A 240 -13.06 3.08 -14.84
N PRO A 241 -14.33 3.31 -15.13
CA PRO A 241 -14.85 3.48 -16.49
C PRO A 241 -14.24 4.69 -17.22
N SER A 242 -13.77 5.69 -16.47
CA SER A 242 -12.95 6.78 -17.01
C SER A 242 -11.76 7.06 -16.09
N ARG A 243 -10.61 7.40 -16.70
CA ARG A 243 -9.42 7.85 -15.94
C ARG A 243 -9.57 9.34 -15.67
N PRO A 244 -9.61 9.78 -14.40
CA PRO A 244 -9.58 11.19 -14.10
C PRO A 244 -8.25 11.81 -14.54
N GLU A 245 -8.27 13.05 -14.98
CA GLU A 245 -7.04 13.82 -15.21
C GLU A 245 -6.29 13.99 -13.88
N TYR A 246 -4.97 13.83 -13.92
CA TYR A 246 -4.10 13.93 -12.76
C TYR A 246 -4.39 15.20 -11.92
N LYS A 247 -4.38 16.37 -12.57
CA LYS A 247 -4.60 17.68 -11.90
C LYS A 247 -5.99 17.85 -11.30
N THR A 248 -6.93 16.98 -11.65
CA THR A 248 -8.29 17.03 -11.09
C THR A 248 -8.34 16.38 -9.72
N ILE A 249 -7.62 15.30 -9.50
CA ILE A 249 -7.67 14.52 -8.26
C ILE A 249 -6.39 14.59 -7.43
N VAL A 250 -5.37 15.34 -7.88
CA VAL A 250 -4.11 15.57 -7.17
C VAL A 250 -3.83 17.07 -7.07
N ASN A 251 -3.50 17.52 -5.87
CA ASN A 251 -3.01 18.87 -5.60
C ASN A 251 -1.63 18.81 -4.94
N ASN A 252 -0.58 18.82 -5.72
CA ASN A 252 0.80 18.82 -5.24
C ASN A 252 1.31 20.18 -4.75
N SER A 253 0.53 21.26 -4.89
CA SER A 253 1.03 22.62 -4.61
C SER A 253 1.59 22.77 -3.19
N PHE A 254 1.00 22.08 -2.22
CA PHE A 254 1.47 22.08 -0.83
C PHE A 254 2.80 21.32 -0.68
N ALA A 255 2.88 20.13 -1.27
CA ALA A 255 4.08 19.30 -1.25
C ALA A 255 5.26 19.99 -1.96
N GLU A 256 5.05 20.49 -3.18
CA GLU A 256 6.05 21.20 -3.97
C GLU A 256 6.57 22.46 -3.27
N LYS A 257 5.68 23.24 -2.64
CA LYS A 257 6.06 24.39 -1.85
C LYS A 257 7.01 23.99 -0.72
N ILE A 258 6.66 22.96 0.05
CA ILE A 258 7.38 22.54 1.25
C ILE A 258 8.73 21.91 0.88
N VAL A 259 8.78 21.07 -0.16
CA VAL A 259 10.01 20.43 -0.62
C VAL A 259 11.02 21.45 -1.17
N ASN A 260 10.55 22.53 -1.79
CA ASN A 260 11.39 23.60 -2.34
C ASN A 260 11.76 24.70 -1.33
N GLU A 261 11.22 24.68 -0.11
CA GLU A 261 11.68 25.60 0.96
C GLU A 261 13.09 25.19 1.40
N LYS A 262 14.04 26.14 1.28
CA LYS A 262 15.44 25.98 1.70
C LYS A 262 15.62 26.29 3.18
#